data_318fb5f15317ebc6990f197bfd797131
#
_entry.id   318fb5f15317ebc6990f197bfd797131
#
_cell.length_a   1.000
_cell.length_b   1.000
_cell.length_c   1.000
_cell.angle_alpha   90.00
_cell.angle_beta   90.00
_cell.angle_gamma   90.00
#
_symmetry.space_group_name_H-M   'P 1'
#
loop_
_entity.id
_entity.type
_entity.pdbx_description
1 polymer ?
#
loop_
_entity_poly.entity_id
_entity_poly.type
_entity_poly.pdbx_seq_one_letter_code
_entity_poly.pdbx_strand_id
1 'polypeptide(L)'
;KQRNEFLASMTDDVAALVLADNYEQTEILSVGRRLAPRLLDDEARFVRFLEREGRLHRAIEFLPADDVLAERAASGEGLATPERAVLLAYAKLWLYDEILASKLPDDPWVAQALVDYFPPALVERYGAYLPRHPLRREIIANVVVNRTINRAGATFVHRMREATGASPAEVVRAHMLAREVFALPAVWRDIESLDMQVA
;
A
#
# COMPACT_ATOMS: atom_id res chain seq x y z
N LYS A 1 19.19 -1.88 -32.09
CA LYS A 1 20.13 -2.78 -31.37
C LYS A 1 20.39 -2.24 -29.97
N GLN A 2 21.00 -1.07 -29.78
CA GLN A 2 21.31 -0.48 -28.46
C GLN A 2 20.11 -0.36 -27.51
N ARG A 3 18.91 0.02 -28.01
CA ARG A 3 17.69 0.09 -27.20
C ARG A 3 17.28 -1.27 -26.62
N ASN A 4 17.35 -2.33 -27.43
CA ASN A 4 16.95 -3.66 -27.00
C ASN A 4 17.94 -4.25 -25.99
N GLU A 5 19.24 -4.00 -26.18
CA GLU A 5 20.29 -4.38 -25.22
C GLU A 5 20.09 -3.68 -23.89
N PHE A 6 19.75 -2.39 -23.90
CA PHE A 6 19.45 -1.63 -22.68
C PHE A 6 18.19 -2.13 -21.98
N LEU A 7 17.11 -2.43 -22.73
CA LEU A 7 15.91 -3.01 -22.14
C LEU A 7 16.19 -4.40 -21.54
N ALA A 8 16.96 -5.22 -22.22
CA ALA A 8 17.36 -6.54 -21.71
C ALA A 8 18.17 -6.45 -20.41
N SER A 9 19.06 -5.45 -20.29
CA SER A 9 19.86 -5.26 -19.06
C SER A 9 19.06 -4.91 -17.82
N MET A 10 17.80 -4.45 -17.96
CA MET A 10 16.92 -4.10 -16.86
C MET A 10 15.89 -5.17 -16.52
N THR A 11 15.86 -6.29 -17.26
CA THR A 11 14.79 -7.30 -17.10
C THR A 11 14.78 -7.90 -15.70
N ASP A 12 15.94 -8.24 -15.17
CA ASP A 12 16.07 -8.84 -13.84
C ASP A 12 15.73 -7.82 -12.72
N ASP A 13 16.15 -6.57 -12.89
CA ASP A 13 15.81 -5.50 -11.95
C ASP A 13 14.30 -5.25 -11.89
N VAL A 14 13.62 -5.21 -13.04
CA VAL A 14 12.17 -5.06 -13.11
C VAL A 14 11.47 -6.26 -12.47
N ALA A 15 11.93 -7.48 -12.75
CA ALA A 15 11.39 -8.69 -12.15
C ALA A 15 11.55 -8.66 -10.63
N ALA A 16 12.72 -8.26 -10.12
CA ALA A 16 12.96 -8.12 -8.68
C ALA A 16 12.04 -7.10 -8.00
N LEU A 17 11.82 -5.93 -8.63
CA LEU A 17 10.90 -4.92 -8.12
C LEU A 17 9.45 -5.43 -8.05
N VAL A 18 8.98 -6.13 -9.08
CA VAL A 18 7.63 -6.71 -9.12
C VAL A 18 7.47 -7.80 -8.06
N LEU A 19 8.47 -8.68 -7.91
CA LEU A 19 8.45 -9.74 -6.89
C LEU A 19 8.46 -9.16 -5.48
N ALA A 20 9.25 -8.11 -5.22
CA ALA A 20 9.28 -7.44 -3.92
C ALA A 20 7.91 -6.83 -3.56
N ASP A 21 7.25 -6.14 -4.51
CA ASP A 21 5.91 -5.57 -4.27
C ASP A 21 4.86 -6.67 -4.01
N ASN A 22 4.90 -7.77 -4.76
CA ASN A 22 4.01 -8.92 -4.54
C ASN A 22 4.27 -9.59 -3.17
N TYR A 23 5.53 -9.69 -2.77
CA TYR A 23 5.90 -10.25 -1.47
C TYR A 23 5.33 -9.40 -0.34
N GLU A 24 5.53 -8.07 -0.35
CA GLU A 24 4.97 -7.17 0.66
C GLU A 24 3.44 -7.26 0.74
N GLN A 25 2.75 -7.39 -0.39
CA GLN A 25 1.29 -7.57 -0.41
C GLN A 25 0.87 -8.89 0.23
N THR A 26 1.58 -9.96 -0.02
CA THR A 26 1.31 -11.27 0.58
C THR A 26 1.58 -11.28 2.07
N GLU A 27 2.64 -10.60 2.49
CA GLU A 27 3.01 -10.44 3.90
C GLU A 27 1.92 -9.72 4.69
N ILE A 28 1.46 -8.55 4.23
CA ILE A 28 0.41 -7.81 4.95
C ILE A 28 -0.91 -8.59 5.02
N LEU A 29 -1.27 -9.37 4.01
CA LEU A 29 -2.42 -10.26 4.05
C LEU A 29 -2.23 -11.37 5.09
N SER A 30 -1.03 -11.92 5.22
CA SER A 30 -0.69 -12.94 6.21
C SER A 30 -0.74 -12.39 7.63
N VAL A 31 -0.21 -11.20 7.86
CA VAL A 31 -0.34 -10.48 9.14
C VAL A 31 -1.81 -10.21 9.45
N GLY A 32 -2.57 -9.70 8.48
CA GLY A 32 -4.00 -9.45 8.63
C GLY A 32 -4.79 -10.72 9.00
N ARG A 33 -4.44 -11.88 8.43
CA ARG A 33 -5.05 -13.16 8.79
C ARG A 33 -4.84 -13.51 10.26
N ARG A 34 -3.63 -13.29 10.80
CA ARG A 34 -3.33 -13.55 12.22
C ARG A 34 -4.08 -12.60 13.16
N LEU A 35 -4.38 -11.41 12.72
CA LEU A 35 -5.07 -10.37 13.48
C LEU A 35 -6.57 -10.28 13.14
N ALA A 36 -7.11 -11.21 12.35
CA ALA A 36 -8.42 -11.12 11.74
C ALA A 36 -9.56 -10.72 12.68
N PRO A 37 -9.71 -11.31 13.89
CA PRO A 37 -10.78 -10.91 14.81
C PRO A 37 -10.64 -9.47 15.31
N ARG A 38 -9.41 -9.00 15.48
CA ARG A 38 -9.13 -7.64 15.98
C ARG A 38 -9.35 -6.56 14.93
N LEU A 39 -9.26 -6.91 13.66
CA LEU A 39 -9.38 -5.98 12.54
C LEU A 39 -10.81 -5.88 12.01
N LEU A 40 -11.69 -6.83 12.34
CA LEU A 40 -13.01 -6.97 11.73
C LEU A 40 -13.86 -5.70 11.81
N ASP A 41 -13.88 -5.03 12.96
CA ASP A 41 -14.66 -3.80 13.13
C ASP A 41 -14.13 -2.65 12.27
N ASP A 42 -12.80 -2.46 12.24
CA ASP A 42 -12.14 -1.46 11.37
C ASP A 42 -12.39 -1.77 9.89
N GLU A 43 -12.30 -3.03 9.50
CA GLU A 43 -12.55 -3.51 8.14
C GLU A 43 -14.01 -3.29 7.73
N ALA A 44 -14.95 -3.61 8.60
CA ALA A 44 -16.39 -3.40 8.37
C ALA A 44 -16.74 -1.90 8.23
N ARG A 45 -16.17 -1.03 9.06
CA ARG A 45 -16.37 0.42 8.94
C ARG A 45 -15.81 0.95 7.62
N PHE A 46 -14.65 0.46 7.21
CA PHE A 46 -14.03 0.88 5.97
C PHE A 46 -14.82 0.40 4.74
N VAL A 47 -15.35 -0.83 4.74
CA VAL A 47 -16.26 -1.33 3.69
C VAL A 47 -17.47 -0.40 3.56
N ARG A 48 -18.17 -0.09 4.68
CA ARG A 48 -19.32 0.82 4.68
C ARG A 48 -18.96 2.23 4.21
N PHE A 49 -17.76 2.70 4.54
CA PHE A 49 -17.26 3.97 4.03
C PHE A 49 -17.12 3.95 2.51
N LEU A 50 -16.46 2.95 1.95
CA LEU A 50 -16.27 2.81 0.49
C LEU A 50 -17.59 2.65 -0.26
N GLU A 51 -18.59 1.97 0.33
CA GLU A 51 -19.94 1.87 -0.23
C GLU A 51 -20.64 3.25 -0.27
N ARG A 52 -20.57 4.02 0.83
CA ARG A 52 -21.16 5.37 0.87
C ARG A 52 -20.52 6.33 -0.14
N GLU A 53 -19.23 6.18 -0.39
CA GLU A 53 -18.51 6.94 -1.42
C GLU A 53 -18.79 6.44 -2.85
N GLY A 54 -19.61 5.38 -3.02
CA GLY A 54 -19.92 4.78 -4.31
C GLY A 54 -18.72 4.09 -4.98
N ARG A 55 -17.70 3.76 -4.22
CA ARG A 55 -16.45 3.16 -4.72
C ARG A 55 -16.47 1.63 -4.71
N LEU A 56 -17.28 1.03 -3.85
CA LEU A 56 -17.35 -0.42 -3.67
C LEU A 56 -18.80 -0.88 -3.72
N HIS A 57 -19.02 -2.00 -4.38
CA HIS A 57 -20.31 -2.70 -4.40
C HIS A 57 -20.11 -4.10 -3.79
N ARG A 58 -20.47 -4.25 -2.51
CA ARG A 58 -20.18 -5.44 -1.69
C ARG A 58 -20.65 -6.76 -2.32
N ALA A 59 -21.84 -6.77 -2.93
CA ALA A 59 -22.37 -7.98 -3.55
C ALA A 59 -21.62 -8.40 -4.82
N ILE A 60 -21.06 -7.44 -5.58
CA ILE A 60 -20.25 -7.74 -6.76
C ILE A 60 -18.89 -8.30 -6.34
N GLU A 61 -18.32 -7.77 -5.27
CA GLU A 61 -17.01 -8.16 -4.75
C GLU A 61 -17.06 -9.37 -3.80
N PHE A 62 -18.22 -9.95 -3.61
CA PHE A 62 -18.44 -11.11 -2.71
C PHE A 62 -17.96 -10.84 -1.27
N LEU A 63 -18.06 -9.60 -0.81
CA LEU A 63 -17.79 -9.27 0.58
C LEU A 63 -19.01 -9.56 1.46
N PRO A 64 -18.80 -9.96 2.73
CA PRO A 64 -19.88 -10.36 3.62
C PRO A 64 -20.83 -9.19 3.96
N ALA A 65 -22.12 -9.50 4.05
CA ALA A 65 -23.15 -8.57 4.51
C ALA A 65 -22.98 -8.29 6.02
N ASP A 66 -23.66 -7.25 6.54
CA ASP A 66 -23.47 -6.82 7.93
C ASP A 66 -23.92 -7.85 8.97
N ASP A 67 -24.94 -8.64 8.67
CA ASP A 67 -25.39 -9.78 9.50
C ASP A 67 -24.32 -10.86 9.60
N VAL A 68 -23.70 -11.23 8.48
CA VAL A 68 -22.57 -12.19 8.45
C VAL A 68 -21.37 -11.65 9.22
N LEU A 69 -21.06 -10.33 9.10
CA LEU A 69 -19.99 -9.70 9.87
C LEU A 69 -20.28 -9.73 11.38
N ALA A 70 -21.53 -9.54 11.78
CA ALA A 70 -21.95 -9.63 13.17
C ALA A 70 -21.82 -11.06 13.73
N GLU A 71 -22.20 -12.09 12.96
CA GLU A 71 -22.01 -13.50 13.33
C GLU A 71 -20.53 -13.85 13.49
N ARG A 72 -19.66 -13.40 12.57
CA ARG A 72 -18.21 -13.61 12.66
C ARG A 72 -17.62 -12.89 13.87
N ALA A 73 -18.07 -11.69 14.18
CA ALA A 73 -17.64 -10.96 15.37
C ALA A 73 -18.01 -11.74 16.66
N ALA A 74 -19.21 -12.31 16.72
CA ALA A 74 -19.67 -13.09 17.86
C ALA A 74 -18.89 -14.43 18.02
N SER A 75 -18.44 -15.03 16.91
CA SER A 75 -17.63 -16.26 16.92
C SER A 75 -16.11 -16.00 17.04
N GLY A 76 -15.69 -14.74 17.10
CA GLY A 76 -14.27 -14.38 17.18
C GLY A 76 -13.52 -14.60 15.86
N GLU A 77 -14.22 -14.52 14.75
CA GLU A 77 -13.68 -14.61 13.40
C GLU A 77 -13.50 -13.23 12.78
N GLY A 78 -12.81 -13.15 11.63
CA GLY A 78 -12.63 -11.93 10.85
C GLY A 78 -12.90 -12.14 9.37
N LEU A 79 -12.46 -11.18 8.53
CA LEU A 79 -12.51 -11.37 7.10
C LEU A 79 -11.61 -12.53 6.66
N ALA A 80 -12.06 -13.30 5.68
CA ALA A 80 -11.24 -14.29 5.00
C ALA A 80 -10.12 -13.60 4.19
N THR A 81 -9.03 -14.32 3.91
CA THR A 81 -7.90 -13.75 3.15
C THR A 81 -8.30 -13.20 1.77
N PRO A 82 -9.15 -13.86 0.96
CA PRO A 82 -9.63 -13.29 -0.29
C PRO A 82 -10.43 -11.99 -0.12
N GLU A 83 -11.32 -11.93 0.88
CA GLU A 83 -12.11 -10.74 1.20
C GLU A 83 -11.20 -9.57 1.60
N ARG A 84 -10.17 -9.86 2.40
CA ARG A 84 -9.14 -8.87 2.80
C ARG A 84 -8.29 -8.42 1.61
N ALA A 85 -8.00 -9.31 0.66
CA ALA A 85 -7.27 -8.94 -0.56
C ALA A 85 -8.08 -7.95 -1.42
N VAL A 86 -9.39 -8.16 -1.54
CA VAL A 86 -10.30 -7.20 -2.19
C VAL A 86 -10.24 -5.85 -1.47
N LEU A 87 -10.40 -5.85 -0.15
CA LEU A 87 -10.37 -4.61 0.64
C LEU A 87 -9.01 -3.89 0.52
N LEU A 88 -7.90 -4.63 0.46
CA LEU A 88 -6.57 -4.07 0.22
C LEU A 88 -6.47 -3.35 -1.13
N ALA A 89 -7.03 -3.95 -2.19
CA ALA A 89 -7.06 -3.34 -3.51
C ALA A 89 -7.88 -2.04 -3.51
N TYR A 90 -9.06 -2.05 -2.92
CA TYR A 90 -9.91 -0.86 -2.81
C TYR A 90 -9.28 0.23 -1.93
N ALA A 91 -8.56 -0.14 -0.88
CA ALA A 91 -7.80 0.80 -0.08
C ALA A 91 -6.72 1.53 -0.89
N LYS A 92 -6.01 0.79 -1.76
CA LYS A 92 -5.01 1.39 -2.66
C LYS A 92 -5.66 2.33 -3.68
N LEU A 93 -6.76 1.92 -4.31
CA LEU A 93 -7.48 2.75 -5.29
C LEU A 93 -8.00 4.05 -4.65
N TRP A 94 -8.68 3.93 -3.50
CA TRP A 94 -9.17 5.09 -2.77
C TRP A 94 -8.03 6.04 -2.38
N LEU A 95 -6.99 5.50 -1.74
CA LEU A 95 -5.88 6.32 -1.25
C LEU A 95 -5.09 6.94 -2.41
N TYR A 96 -4.96 6.25 -3.53
CA TYR A 96 -4.30 6.79 -4.73
C TYR A 96 -4.99 8.07 -5.22
N ASP A 97 -6.32 8.04 -5.35
CA ASP A 97 -7.09 9.22 -5.76
C ASP A 97 -6.93 10.38 -4.77
N GLU A 98 -6.99 10.10 -3.46
CA GLU A 98 -6.80 11.09 -2.40
C GLU A 98 -5.39 11.74 -2.44
N ILE A 99 -4.36 10.91 -2.62
CA ILE A 99 -2.98 11.40 -2.71
C ILE A 99 -2.78 12.19 -3.99
N LEU A 100 -3.25 11.71 -5.13
CA LEU A 100 -3.10 12.37 -6.41
C LEU A 100 -3.83 13.73 -6.45
N ALA A 101 -4.99 13.85 -5.79
CA ALA A 101 -5.73 15.10 -5.66
C ALA A 101 -5.05 16.09 -4.67
N SER A 102 -4.17 15.62 -3.81
CA SER A 102 -3.48 16.44 -2.81
C SER A 102 -2.23 17.14 -3.37
N LYS A 103 -1.57 17.93 -2.52
CA LYS A 103 -0.25 18.52 -2.83
C LYS A 103 0.92 17.60 -2.47
N LEU A 104 0.67 16.43 -1.88
CA LEU A 104 1.74 15.55 -1.41
C LEU A 104 2.69 15.09 -2.52
N PRO A 105 2.25 14.74 -3.75
CA PRO A 105 3.16 14.35 -4.83
C PRO A 105 4.10 15.47 -5.31
N ASP A 106 3.82 16.72 -4.94
CA ASP A 106 4.66 17.88 -5.29
C ASP A 106 5.62 18.28 -4.16
N ASP A 107 5.51 17.65 -2.99
CA ASP A 107 6.41 17.89 -1.87
C ASP A 107 7.83 17.38 -2.23
N PRO A 108 8.87 18.22 -2.18
CA PRO A 108 10.25 17.79 -2.46
C PRO A 108 10.71 16.60 -1.62
N TRP A 109 10.15 16.44 -0.43
CA TRP A 109 10.50 15.34 0.48
C TRP A 109 10.10 13.95 -0.04
N VAL A 110 9.04 13.84 -0.86
CA VAL A 110 8.63 12.57 -1.48
C VAL A 110 9.25 12.36 -2.87
N ALA A 111 10.07 13.28 -3.36
CA ALA A 111 10.63 13.20 -4.72
C ALA A 111 11.48 11.92 -4.94
N GLN A 112 12.09 11.39 -3.88
CA GLN A 112 12.87 10.15 -3.96
C GLN A 112 12.01 8.96 -4.39
N ALA A 113 10.71 8.94 -4.09
CA ALA A 113 9.79 7.89 -4.52
C ALA A 113 9.73 7.74 -6.05
N LEU A 114 9.94 8.84 -6.79
CA LEU A 114 10.02 8.79 -8.26
C LEU A 114 11.29 8.07 -8.73
N VAL A 115 12.41 8.30 -8.06
CA VAL A 115 13.69 7.65 -8.41
C VAL A 115 13.64 6.16 -8.09
N ASP A 116 13.11 5.82 -6.92
CA ASP A 116 13.00 4.43 -6.43
C ASP A 116 12.07 3.55 -7.28
N TYR A 117 11.20 4.15 -8.09
CA TYR A 117 10.29 3.43 -8.99
C TYR A 117 11.02 2.81 -10.18
N PHE A 118 12.13 3.39 -10.60
CA PHE A 118 12.83 2.97 -11.82
C PHE A 118 14.04 2.08 -11.53
N PRO A 119 14.37 1.13 -12.44
CA PRO A 119 15.58 0.35 -12.34
C PRO A 119 16.84 1.22 -12.28
N PRO A 120 17.88 0.82 -11.51
CA PRO A 120 19.11 1.59 -11.34
C PRO A 120 19.77 2.03 -12.66
N ALA A 121 19.83 1.15 -13.64
CA ALA A 121 20.42 1.45 -14.96
C ALA A 121 19.68 2.58 -15.69
N LEU A 122 18.35 2.68 -15.50
CA LEU A 122 17.56 3.78 -16.07
C LEU A 122 17.83 5.09 -15.31
N VAL A 123 17.90 5.03 -13.98
CA VAL A 123 18.18 6.17 -13.13
C VAL A 123 19.58 6.74 -13.44
N GLU A 124 20.59 5.88 -13.55
CA GLU A 124 21.95 6.29 -13.91
C GLU A 124 21.99 7.05 -15.25
N ARG A 125 21.28 6.54 -16.25
CA ARG A 125 21.31 7.10 -17.60
C ARG A 125 20.39 8.29 -17.81
N TYR A 126 19.23 8.30 -17.17
CA TYR A 126 18.14 9.25 -17.43
C TYR A 126 17.63 9.98 -16.18
N GLY A 127 18.25 9.81 -15.03
CA GLY A 127 17.79 10.39 -13.77
C GLY A 127 17.56 11.90 -13.82
N ALA A 128 18.39 12.65 -14.58
CA ALA A 128 18.22 14.10 -14.75
C ALA A 128 16.91 14.50 -15.45
N TYR A 129 16.24 13.58 -16.14
CA TYR A 129 14.96 13.81 -16.82
C TYR A 129 13.74 13.44 -15.97
N LEU A 130 13.91 12.62 -14.94
CA LEU A 130 12.82 12.13 -14.10
C LEU A 130 11.96 13.26 -13.48
N PRO A 131 12.53 14.39 -12.99
CA PRO A 131 11.70 15.48 -12.46
C PRO A 131 10.71 16.08 -13.47
N ARG A 132 10.96 15.87 -14.77
CA ARG A 132 10.08 16.34 -15.86
C ARG A 132 9.24 15.22 -16.46
N HIS A 133 9.21 14.04 -15.83
CA HIS A 133 8.42 12.91 -16.33
C HIS A 133 6.92 13.27 -16.35
N PRO A 134 6.20 13.02 -17.46
CA PRO A 134 4.79 13.44 -17.60
C PRO A 134 3.87 12.79 -16.56
N LEU A 135 4.18 11.58 -16.08
CA LEU A 135 3.45 10.85 -15.04
C LEU A 135 4.13 10.93 -13.66
N ARG A 136 4.91 12.00 -13.41
CA ARG A 136 5.67 12.14 -12.16
C ARG A 136 4.76 12.04 -10.93
N ARG A 137 3.64 12.74 -10.94
CA ARG A 137 2.71 12.78 -9.80
C ARG A 137 2.06 11.42 -9.57
N GLU A 138 1.63 10.78 -10.64
CA GLU A 138 0.99 9.45 -10.62
C GLU A 138 1.94 8.39 -10.10
N ILE A 139 3.20 8.40 -10.53
CA ILE A 139 4.22 7.46 -10.06
C ILE A 139 4.49 7.67 -8.58
N ILE A 140 4.70 8.92 -8.13
CA ILE A 140 4.92 9.23 -6.72
C ILE A 140 3.72 8.78 -5.88
N ALA A 141 2.49 9.10 -6.32
CA ALA A 141 1.27 8.69 -5.62
C ALA A 141 1.20 7.16 -5.49
N ASN A 142 1.46 6.42 -6.57
CA ASN A 142 1.46 4.96 -6.56
C ASN A 142 2.48 4.37 -5.59
N VAL A 143 3.73 4.84 -5.62
CA VAL A 143 4.78 4.36 -4.72
C VAL A 143 4.45 4.66 -3.25
N VAL A 144 3.99 5.87 -2.96
CA VAL A 144 3.62 6.29 -1.61
C VAL A 144 2.46 5.47 -1.06
N VAL A 145 1.44 5.22 -1.89
CA VAL A 145 0.28 4.40 -1.53
C VAL A 145 0.69 2.95 -1.26
N ASN A 146 1.44 2.33 -2.16
CA ASN A 146 1.91 0.96 -1.98
C ASN A 146 2.73 0.82 -0.69
N ARG A 147 3.71 1.69 -0.46
CA ARG A 147 4.53 1.69 0.75
C ARG A 147 3.72 1.90 2.03
N THR A 148 2.62 2.65 1.97
CA THR A 148 1.75 2.86 3.12
C THR A 148 0.86 1.65 3.38
N ILE A 149 0.13 1.21 2.36
CA ILE A 149 -0.87 0.14 2.50
C ILE A 149 -0.22 -1.23 2.73
N ASN A 150 0.89 -1.55 2.04
CA ASN A 150 1.58 -2.82 2.21
C ASN A 150 2.22 -2.98 3.60
N ARG A 151 2.49 -1.89 4.32
CA ARG A 151 3.11 -1.94 5.66
C ARG A 151 2.14 -1.66 6.81
N ALA A 152 1.15 -0.79 6.61
CA ALA A 152 0.22 -0.40 7.66
C ALA A 152 -1.16 -1.08 7.56
N GLY A 153 -1.47 -1.73 6.43
CA GLY A 153 -2.74 -2.40 6.17
C GLY A 153 -3.82 -1.51 5.57
N ALA A 154 -4.87 -2.16 5.07
CA ALA A 154 -5.94 -1.52 4.30
C ALA A 154 -6.70 -0.43 5.07
N THR A 155 -6.93 -0.62 6.37
CA THR A 155 -7.77 0.26 7.18
C THR A 155 -7.01 1.38 7.87
N PHE A 156 -5.67 1.36 7.86
CA PHE A 156 -4.85 2.27 8.65
C PHE A 156 -5.17 3.75 8.41
N VAL A 157 -5.16 4.18 7.15
CA VAL A 157 -5.38 5.61 6.81
C VAL A 157 -6.80 6.03 7.15
N HIS A 158 -7.79 5.19 6.85
CA HIS A 158 -9.19 5.47 7.19
C HIS A 158 -9.38 5.60 8.71
N ARG A 159 -8.85 4.68 9.50
CA ARG A 159 -8.91 4.71 10.96
C ARG A 159 -8.24 5.94 11.56
N MET A 160 -7.06 6.32 11.06
CA MET A 160 -6.37 7.54 11.51
C MET A 160 -7.17 8.79 11.17
N ARG A 161 -7.78 8.85 9.98
CA ARG A 161 -8.70 9.92 9.60
C ARG A 161 -9.89 10.01 10.54
N GLU A 162 -10.53 8.88 10.87
CA GLU A 162 -11.65 8.86 11.84
C GLU A 162 -11.23 9.36 13.22
N ALA A 163 -10.04 8.94 13.69
CA ALA A 163 -9.57 9.27 15.03
C ALA A 163 -9.10 10.73 15.18
N THR A 164 -8.57 11.35 14.11
CA THR A 164 -7.87 12.64 14.19
C THR A 164 -8.54 13.75 13.40
N GLY A 165 -9.42 13.45 12.47
CA GLY A 165 -9.97 14.40 11.50
C GLY A 165 -8.97 14.85 10.42
N ALA A 166 -7.74 14.32 10.39
CA ALA A 166 -6.74 14.66 9.40
C ALA A 166 -7.11 14.12 8.01
N SER A 167 -6.68 14.80 6.96
CA SER A 167 -6.83 14.32 5.60
C SER A 167 -5.97 13.06 5.33
N PRO A 168 -6.32 12.22 4.35
CA PRO A 168 -5.51 11.06 3.98
C PRO A 168 -4.05 11.41 3.67
N ALA A 169 -3.81 12.53 3.00
CA ALA A 169 -2.46 13.00 2.68
C ALA A 169 -1.65 13.38 3.93
N GLU A 170 -2.28 14.03 4.93
CA GLU A 170 -1.63 14.35 6.20
C GLU A 170 -1.31 13.08 7.00
N VAL A 171 -2.21 12.11 7.05
CA VAL A 171 -1.97 10.81 7.68
C VAL A 171 -0.79 10.10 7.03
N VAL A 172 -0.77 10.02 5.70
CA VAL A 172 0.32 9.38 4.95
C VAL A 172 1.64 10.11 5.19
N ARG A 173 1.63 11.44 5.14
CA ARG A 173 2.84 12.25 5.43
C ARG A 173 3.38 11.99 6.83
N ALA A 174 2.51 11.99 7.83
CA ALA A 174 2.90 11.69 9.21
C ALA A 174 3.45 10.26 9.37
N HIS A 175 2.83 9.27 8.71
CA HIS A 175 3.31 7.90 8.70
C HIS A 175 4.70 7.78 8.06
N MET A 176 4.92 8.43 6.92
CA MET A 176 6.23 8.43 6.26
C MET A 176 7.31 9.08 7.13
N LEU A 177 7.00 10.21 7.79
CA LEU A 177 7.92 10.86 8.72
C LEU A 177 8.26 9.95 9.91
N ALA A 178 7.25 9.30 10.50
CA ALA A 178 7.48 8.36 11.60
C ALA A 178 8.39 7.19 11.17
N ARG A 179 8.20 6.66 9.97
CA ARG A 179 9.08 5.61 9.41
C ARG A 179 10.55 6.04 9.36
N GLU A 180 10.82 7.26 8.91
CA GLU A 180 12.19 7.79 8.84
C GLU A 180 12.77 8.05 10.23
N VAL A 181 12.00 8.72 11.11
CA VAL A 181 12.45 9.06 12.48
C VAL A 181 12.81 7.82 13.28
N PHE A 182 12.02 6.74 13.14
CA PHE A 182 12.24 5.48 13.87
C PHE A 182 13.05 4.46 13.07
N ALA A 183 13.58 4.82 11.90
CA ALA A 183 14.34 3.93 11.02
C ALA A 183 13.62 2.58 10.75
N LEU A 184 12.29 2.58 10.67
CA LEU A 184 11.49 1.36 10.50
C LEU A 184 11.88 0.52 9.27
N PRO A 185 12.29 1.09 8.12
CA PRO A 185 12.74 0.28 6.98
C PRO A 185 13.96 -0.59 7.30
N ALA A 186 14.84 -0.17 8.20
CA ALA A 186 15.96 -1.00 8.65
C ALA A 186 15.47 -2.15 9.53
N VAL A 187 14.61 -1.84 10.50
CA VAL A 187 14.00 -2.86 11.37
C VAL A 187 13.25 -3.93 10.58
N TRP A 188 12.48 -3.54 9.56
CA TRP A 188 11.77 -4.50 8.70
C TRP A 188 12.73 -5.39 7.94
N ARG A 189 13.79 -4.85 7.32
CA ARG A 189 14.81 -5.66 6.65
C ARG A 189 15.49 -6.64 7.61
N ASP A 190 15.79 -6.21 8.81
CA ASP A 190 16.40 -7.08 9.83
C ASP A 190 15.46 -8.24 10.18
N ILE A 191 14.16 -7.97 10.38
CA ILE A 191 13.15 -9.01 10.65
C ILE A 191 13.00 -9.95 9.45
N GLU A 192 12.91 -9.42 8.23
CA GLU A 192 12.78 -10.21 6.99
C GLU A 192 14.03 -11.06 6.69
N SER A 193 15.20 -10.64 7.18
CA SER A 193 16.44 -11.39 7.05
C SER A 193 16.58 -12.54 8.06
N LEU A 194 15.73 -12.60 9.09
CA LEU A 194 15.73 -13.70 10.04
C LEU A 194 15.31 -14.98 9.32
N ASP A 195 16.22 -15.94 9.29
CA ASP A 195 15.96 -17.28 8.77
C ASP A 195 15.00 -17.98 9.74
N MET A 196 13.72 -17.83 9.50
CA MET A 196 12.66 -18.48 10.28
C MET A 196 12.72 -19.97 9.97
N GLN A 197 13.58 -20.70 10.66
CA GLN A 197 13.46 -22.15 10.73
C GLN A 197 12.09 -22.44 11.36
N VAL A 198 11.14 -22.77 10.51
CA VAL A 198 9.83 -23.28 10.95
C VAL A 198 10.09 -24.65 11.56
N ALA A 199 10.06 -24.71 12.89
CA ALA A 199 10.04 -25.97 13.62
C ALA A 199 8.69 -26.65 13.44
#